data_5444776da13f3ae881d564f71d57d42c
#
_entry.id   5444776da13f3ae881d564f71d57d42c
#
_cell.length_a   1.000
_cell.length_b   1.000
_cell.length_c   1.000
_cell.angle_alpha   90.00
_cell.angle_beta   90.00
_cell.angle_gamma   90.00
#
_symmetry.space_group_name_H-M   'P 1'
#
loop_
_entity.id
_entity.type
_entity.pdbx_description
1 polymer ?
#
loop_
_entity_poly.entity_id
_entity_poly.type
_entity_poly.pdbx_seq_one_letter_code
_entity_poly.pdbx_strand_id
1 'polypeptide(L)'
;MVKEYLSNKGVKFEERDVSRHPSAAQELVRTSGQMGVPVTVINEEIIIGFDRSRLEQVLEQYLKEQRPLFGASVADAGKITERQGDRITYGAYVGKVRTGSVAERIGLIPGDIIIELNLQRITNADELDQVIANLNRGSRISVTLVRDNKEIIRDGVL
;
A
#
# COMPACT_ATOMS: atom_id res chain seq x y z
N MET A 1 -16.69 4.13 20.30
CA MET A 1 -17.04 4.64 18.94
C MET A 1 -15.80 4.90 18.09
N VAL A 2 -14.97 5.98 18.31
CA VAL A 2 -13.77 6.21 17.46
C VAL A 2 -12.80 5.04 17.52
N LYS A 3 -12.44 4.54 18.69
CA LYS A 3 -11.50 3.42 18.87
C LYS A 3 -11.96 2.14 18.17
N GLU A 4 -13.22 1.79 18.32
CA GLU A 4 -13.82 0.63 17.64
C GLU A 4 -13.77 0.80 16.12
N TYR A 5 -14.07 2.01 15.63
CA TYR A 5 -14.00 2.32 14.20
C TYR A 5 -12.58 2.12 13.65
N LEU A 6 -11.55 2.68 14.32
CA LEU A 6 -10.16 2.53 13.92
C LEU A 6 -9.68 1.08 14.01
N SER A 7 -10.06 0.36 15.08
CA SER A 7 -9.75 -1.07 15.23
C SER A 7 -10.38 -1.93 14.14
N ASN A 8 -11.64 -1.66 13.78
CA ASN A 8 -12.34 -2.37 12.71
C ASN A 8 -11.72 -2.11 11.32
N LYS A 9 -11.08 -0.95 11.13
CA LYS A 9 -10.30 -0.64 9.92
C LYS A 9 -8.86 -1.19 9.96
N GLY A 10 -8.48 -1.91 11.03
CA GLY A 10 -7.13 -2.49 11.18
C GLY A 10 -6.02 -1.47 11.40
N VAL A 11 -6.35 -0.25 11.78
CA VAL A 11 -5.38 0.84 11.98
C VAL A 11 -4.84 0.77 13.41
N LYS A 12 -3.52 0.79 13.55
CA LYS A 12 -2.86 0.93 14.84
C LYS A 12 -2.91 2.40 15.26
N PHE A 13 -3.30 2.67 16.49
CA PHE A 13 -3.35 4.01 17.06
C PHE A 13 -2.82 4.02 18.49
N GLU A 14 -2.37 5.18 18.94
CA GLU A 14 -2.03 5.46 20.33
C GLU A 14 -3.18 6.19 21.00
N GLU A 15 -3.60 5.72 22.16
CA GLU A 15 -4.62 6.39 22.96
C GLU A 15 -3.96 7.20 24.08
N ARG A 16 -4.39 8.45 24.24
CA ARG A 16 -3.98 9.34 25.32
C ARG A 16 -5.17 9.74 26.15
N ASP A 17 -5.21 9.27 27.39
CA ASP A 17 -6.28 9.58 28.35
C ASP A 17 -6.00 10.91 29.03
N VAL A 18 -6.71 11.95 28.58
CA VAL A 18 -6.57 13.33 29.08
C VAL A 18 -7.09 13.50 30.52
N SER A 19 -7.92 12.58 31.03
CA SER A 19 -8.42 12.61 32.40
C SER A 19 -7.37 12.16 33.41
N ARG A 20 -6.42 11.34 32.97
CA ARG A 20 -5.37 10.76 33.82
C ARG A 20 -4.02 11.43 33.67
N HIS A 21 -3.79 12.13 32.55
CA HIS A 21 -2.50 12.71 32.21
C HIS A 21 -2.63 14.23 31.93
N PRO A 22 -2.22 15.11 32.87
CA PRO A 22 -2.29 16.56 32.65
C PRO A 22 -1.53 17.05 31.40
N SER A 23 -0.41 16.40 31.05
CA SER A 23 0.33 16.70 29.82
C SER A 23 -0.47 16.40 28.55
N ALA A 24 -1.27 15.32 28.56
CA ALA A 24 -2.15 14.99 27.43
C ALA A 24 -3.31 15.99 27.31
N ALA A 25 -3.82 16.51 28.41
CA ALA A 25 -4.83 17.57 28.39
C ALA A 25 -4.28 18.89 27.81
N GLN A 26 -3.05 19.27 28.17
CA GLN A 26 -2.38 20.44 27.59
C GLN A 26 -2.10 20.26 26.07
N GLU A 27 -1.66 19.07 25.68
CA GLU A 27 -1.44 18.72 24.27
C GLU A 27 -2.76 18.79 23.48
N LEU A 28 -3.87 18.27 24.03
CA LEU A 28 -5.20 18.34 23.43
C LEU A 28 -5.57 19.79 23.10
N VAL A 29 -5.47 20.70 24.08
CA VAL A 29 -5.80 22.12 23.90
C VAL A 29 -4.88 22.77 22.87
N ARG A 30 -3.58 22.49 22.93
CA ARG A 30 -2.62 23.06 21.97
C ARG A 30 -2.90 22.60 20.54
N THR A 31 -3.30 21.34 20.36
CA THR A 31 -3.49 20.74 19.05
C THR A 31 -4.88 21.06 18.47
N SER A 32 -5.94 20.98 19.28
CA SER A 32 -7.33 21.14 18.80
C SER A 32 -7.97 22.50 19.12
N GLY A 33 -7.33 23.31 19.95
CA GLY A 33 -7.88 24.58 20.43
C GLY A 33 -9.03 24.44 21.43
N GLN A 34 -9.35 23.22 21.89
CA GLN A 34 -10.49 22.94 22.77
C GLN A 34 -10.20 21.84 23.79
N MET A 35 -11.10 21.67 24.77
CA MET A 35 -10.98 20.63 25.80
C MET A 35 -11.89 19.42 25.55
N GLY A 36 -12.72 19.45 24.52
CA GLY A 36 -13.66 18.38 24.20
C GLY A 36 -12.99 17.12 23.66
N VAL A 37 -13.52 15.95 23.98
CA VAL A 37 -13.07 14.64 23.51
C VAL A 37 -14.21 13.90 22.81
N PRO A 38 -13.93 12.99 21.88
CA PRO A 38 -12.63 12.58 21.37
C PRO A 38 -12.04 13.57 20.37
N VAL A 39 -10.70 13.63 20.32
CA VAL A 39 -9.96 14.27 19.21
C VAL A 39 -9.06 13.20 18.60
N THR A 40 -9.10 13.11 17.28
CA THR A 40 -8.25 12.18 16.51
C THR A 40 -7.30 12.99 15.64
N VAL A 41 -6.01 12.65 15.69
CA VAL A 41 -4.99 13.25 14.83
C VAL A 41 -4.45 12.17 13.90
N ILE A 42 -4.46 12.45 12.60
CA ILE A 42 -3.91 11.58 11.56
C ILE A 42 -2.99 12.45 10.71
N ASN A 43 -1.67 12.24 10.79
CA ASN A 43 -0.67 13.16 10.28
C ASN A 43 -0.90 14.59 10.84
N GLU A 44 -1.27 15.55 9.98
CA GLU A 44 -1.58 16.94 10.37
C GLU A 44 -3.08 17.23 10.47
N GLU A 45 -3.92 16.25 10.11
CA GLU A 45 -5.39 16.39 10.13
C GLU A 45 -5.95 16.16 11.55
N ILE A 46 -6.73 17.12 12.03
CA ILE A 46 -7.36 17.08 13.34
C ILE A 46 -8.86 16.90 13.17
N ILE A 47 -9.40 15.84 13.75
CA ILE A 47 -10.82 15.51 13.70
C ILE A 47 -11.39 15.58 15.11
N ILE A 48 -12.33 16.49 15.32
CA ILE A 48 -12.99 16.74 16.59
C ILE A 48 -14.30 15.96 16.65
N GLY A 49 -14.51 15.20 17.70
CA GLY A 49 -15.69 14.36 17.85
C GLY A 49 -15.60 13.07 17.03
N PHE A 50 -16.76 12.44 16.83
CA PHE A 50 -16.92 11.26 15.98
C PHE A 50 -17.57 11.64 14.65
N ASP A 51 -16.79 12.34 13.79
CA ASP A 51 -17.18 12.55 12.39
C ASP A 51 -16.71 11.35 11.55
N ARG A 52 -17.63 10.41 11.33
CA ARG A 52 -17.35 9.18 10.60
C ARG A 52 -16.93 9.45 9.16
N SER A 53 -17.58 10.40 8.49
CA SER A 53 -17.30 10.72 7.08
C SER A 53 -15.92 11.31 6.92
N ARG A 54 -15.56 12.24 7.81
CA ARG A 54 -14.22 12.85 7.82
C ARG A 54 -13.14 11.85 8.19
N LEU A 55 -13.39 11.01 9.22
CA LEU A 55 -12.49 9.93 9.61
C LEU A 55 -12.23 8.96 8.44
N GLU A 56 -13.26 8.56 7.71
CA GLU A 56 -13.13 7.65 6.58
C GLU A 56 -12.29 8.27 5.46
N GLN A 57 -12.58 9.51 5.08
CA GLN A 57 -11.84 10.23 4.04
C GLN A 57 -10.35 10.38 4.37
N VAL A 58 -10.04 10.83 5.59
CA VAL A 58 -8.66 11.06 6.04
C VAL A 58 -7.91 9.74 6.18
N LEU A 59 -8.55 8.69 6.72
CA LEU A 59 -7.95 7.36 6.82
C LEU A 59 -7.67 6.74 5.46
N GLU A 60 -8.56 6.86 4.50
CA GLU A 60 -8.33 6.35 3.14
C GLU A 60 -7.12 7.03 2.49
N GLN A 61 -6.99 8.35 2.66
CA GLN A 61 -5.82 9.08 2.17
C GLN A 61 -4.55 8.63 2.87
N TYR A 62 -4.55 8.55 4.21
CA TYR A 62 -3.44 8.06 5.01
C TYR A 62 -3.00 6.66 4.59
N LEU A 63 -3.94 5.73 4.44
CA LEU A 63 -3.66 4.36 4.02
C LEU A 63 -3.11 4.28 2.59
N LYS A 64 -3.58 5.16 1.68
CA LYS A 64 -3.00 5.27 0.32
C LYS A 64 -1.54 5.73 0.36
N GLU A 65 -1.22 6.71 1.21
CA GLU A 65 0.14 7.22 1.37
C GLU A 65 1.09 6.19 2.02
N GLN A 66 0.54 5.33 2.88
CA GLN A 66 1.28 4.24 3.54
C GLN A 66 1.46 3.01 2.64
N ARG A 67 0.71 2.90 1.52
CA ARG A 67 0.88 1.77 0.59
C ARG A 67 2.28 1.79 0.02
N PRO A 68 2.97 0.65 0.04
CA PRO A 68 4.29 0.58 -0.54
C PRO A 68 4.20 0.84 -2.04
N LEU A 69 5.01 1.77 -2.51
CA LEU A 69 5.16 2.01 -3.95
C LEU A 69 6.03 0.89 -4.52
N PHE A 70 5.40 -0.16 -5.03
CA PHE A 70 6.11 -1.20 -5.78
C PHE A 70 6.90 -0.58 -6.92
N GLY A 71 6.29 0.38 -7.64
CA GLY A 71 6.98 1.27 -8.56
C GLY A 71 7.25 0.69 -9.95
N ALA A 72 6.50 -0.34 -10.34
CA ALA A 72 6.42 -0.77 -11.73
C ALA A 72 5.08 -0.31 -12.33
N SER A 73 5.10 0.20 -13.56
CA SER A 73 3.90 0.34 -14.38
C SER A 73 3.73 -0.94 -15.17
N VAL A 74 2.59 -1.58 -15.02
CA VAL A 74 2.32 -2.90 -15.62
C VAL A 74 1.11 -2.86 -16.56
N ALA A 75 1.06 -3.83 -17.46
CA ALA A 75 -0.07 -4.08 -18.35
C ALA A 75 -0.27 -5.60 -18.48
N ASP A 76 -1.41 -6.03 -19.03
CA ASP A 76 -1.67 -7.46 -19.25
C ASP A 76 -0.68 -8.03 -20.28
N ALA A 77 0.12 -9.00 -19.89
CA ALA A 77 1.11 -9.63 -20.76
C ALA A 77 0.49 -10.25 -22.00
N GLY A 78 -0.66 -10.91 -21.90
CA GLY A 78 -1.36 -11.52 -23.01
C GLY A 78 -1.67 -10.55 -24.15
N LYS A 79 -2.10 -9.33 -23.84
CA LYS A 79 -2.41 -8.30 -24.84
C LYS A 79 -1.17 -7.77 -25.58
N ILE A 80 0.00 -7.84 -24.95
CA ILE A 80 1.25 -7.33 -25.51
C ILE A 80 1.93 -8.41 -26.34
N THR A 81 2.05 -9.62 -25.81
CA THR A 81 2.68 -10.75 -26.50
C THR A 81 1.90 -11.17 -27.74
N GLU A 82 0.56 -11.12 -27.71
CA GLU A 82 -0.29 -11.36 -28.88
C GLU A 82 -0.01 -10.38 -30.03
N ARG A 83 0.20 -9.08 -29.72
CA ARG A 83 0.52 -8.05 -30.72
C ARG A 83 1.92 -8.21 -31.29
N GLN A 84 2.84 -8.78 -30.56
CA GLN A 84 4.24 -9.00 -30.99
C GLN A 84 4.41 -10.32 -31.74
N GLY A 85 3.34 -11.16 -31.82
CA GLY A 85 3.40 -12.47 -32.43
C GLY A 85 4.20 -13.49 -31.63
N ASP A 86 4.46 -13.20 -30.38
CA ASP A 86 5.18 -14.06 -29.45
C ASP A 86 4.26 -15.10 -28.80
N ARG A 87 4.86 -16.08 -28.11
CA ARG A 87 4.13 -17.06 -27.33
C ARG A 87 3.27 -16.35 -26.28
N ILE A 88 1.96 -16.57 -26.29
CA ILE A 88 1.03 -15.98 -25.32
C ILE A 88 1.50 -16.35 -23.90
N THR A 89 1.88 -15.34 -23.14
CA THR A 89 2.27 -15.48 -21.74
C THR A 89 1.29 -14.67 -20.89
N TYR A 90 0.68 -15.32 -19.90
CA TYR A 90 -0.16 -14.65 -18.93
C TYR A 90 0.70 -14.06 -17.83
N GLY A 91 0.29 -12.92 -17.27
CA GLY A 91 0.99 -12.23 -16.21
C GLY A 91 0.91 -10.72 -16.36
N ALA A 92 1.63 -10.00 -15.48
CA ALA A 92 1.76 -8.55 -15.53
C ALA A 92 3.07 -8.16 -16.24
N TYR A 93 2.95 -7.61 -17.45
CA TYR A 93 4.08 -7.11 -18.24
C TYR A 93 4.57 -5.78 -17.67
N VAL A 94 5.86 -5.69 -17.37
CA VAL A 94 6.51 -4.50 -16.85
C VAL A 94 6.85 -3.55 -18.01
N GLY A 95 6.12 -2.44 -18.09
CA GLY A 95 6.38 -1.40 -19.10
C GLY A 95 7.40 -0.36 -18.64
N LYS A 96 7.39 -0.01 -17.36
CA LYS A 96 8.28 0.99 -16.78
C LYS A 96 8.59 0.67 -15.32
N VAL A 97 9.82 0.95 -14.90
CA VAL A 97 10.25 0.85 -13.50
C VAL A 97 10.66 2.23 -13.01
N ARG A 98 10.18 2.63 -11.84
CA ARG A 98 10.51 3.91 -11.22
C ARG A 98 11.82 3.80 -10.47
N THR A 99 12.70 4.78 -10.67
CA THR A 99 13.96 4.90 -9.93
C THR A 99 13.71 5.06 -8.42
N GLY A 100 14.50 4.35 -7.60
CA GLY A 100 14.39 4.31 -6.14
C GLY A 100 13.25 3.42 -5.61
N SER A 101 12.48 2.78 -6.50
CA SER A 101 11.36 1.92 -6.10
C SER A 101 11.80 0.53 -5.65
N VAL A 102 10.85 -0.23 -5.09
CA VAL A 102 11.06 -1.64 -4.76
C VAL A 102 11.35 -2.47 -6.01
N ALA A 103 10.59 -2.23 -7.09
CA ALA A 103 10.77 -2.91 -8.37
C ALA A 103 12.19 -2.77 -8.91
N GLU A 104 12.77 -1.56 -8.83
CA GLU A 104 14.16 -1.34 -9.23
C GLU A 104 15.14 -2.08 -8.30
N ARG A 105 14.95 -1.99 -6.98
CA ARG A 105 15.84 -2.65 -6.00
C ARG A 105 15.90 -4.15 -6.15
N ILE A 106 14.78 -4.80 -6.53
CA ILE A 106 14.75 -6.25 -6.80
C ILE A 106 15.18 -6.60 -8.21
N GLY A 107 15.55 -5.61 -9.02
CA GLY A 107 16.11 -5.80 -10.36
C GLY A 107 15.08 -6.10 -11.44
N LEU A 108 13.83 -5.59 -11.30
CA LEU A 108 12.88 -5.58 -12.39
C LEU A 108 13.32 -4.59 -13.48
N ILE A 109 13.09 -4.96 -14.72
CA ILE A 109 13.34 -4.11 -15.89
C ILE A 109 12.11 -4.12 -16.82
N PRO A 110 11.95 -3.11 -17.67
CA PRO A 110 10.96 -3.15 -18.73
C PRO A 110 11.14 -4.39 -19.61
N GLY A 111 10.04 -5.06 -19.93
CA GLY A 111 10.04 -6.32 -20.68
C GLY A 111 9.86 -7.58 -19.81
N ASP A 112 10.04 -7.49 -18.49
CA ASP A 112 9.75 -8.60 -17.59
C ASP A 112 8.24 -8.90 -17.58
N ILE A 113 7.90 -10.17 -17.36
CA ILE A 113 6.51 -10.58 -17.13
C ILE A 113 6.43 -11.22 -15.75
N ILE A 114 5.75 -10.55 -14.82
CA ILE A 114 5.52 -11.06 -13.46
C ILE A 114 4.40 -12.10 -13.53
N ILE A 115 4.70 -13.32 -13.09
CA ILE A 115 3.77 -14.46 -13.12
C ILE A 115 3.37 -14.95 -11.73
N GLU A 116 4.10 -14.52 -10.68
CA GLU A 116 3.80 -14.89 -9.30
C GLU A 116 4.33 -13.84 -8.34
N LEU A 117 3.60 -13.59 -7.24
CA LEU A 117 4.02 -12.76 -6.11
C LEU A 117 3.64 -13.48 -4.81
N ASN A 118 4.63 -13.79 -3.96
CA ASN A 118 4.45 -14.51 -2.69
C ASN A 118 3.64 -15.82 -2.84
N LEU A 119 4.00 -16.65 -3.80
CA LEU A 119 3.31 -17.92 -4.13
C LEU A 119 1.88 -17.73 -4.65
N GLN A 120 1.45 -16.51 -4.87
CA GLN A 120 0.17 -16.22 -5.50
C GLN A 120 0.38 -15.96 -6.99
N ARG A 121 -0.29 -16.77 -7.82
CA ARG A 121 -0.22 -16.67 -9.28
C ARG A 121 -0.79 -15.32 -9.74
N ILE A 122 -0.11 -14.70 -10.68
CA ILE A 122 -0.50 -13.44 -11.33
C ILE A 122 -0.78 -13.73 -12.80
N THR A 123 -2.01 -13.47 -13.24
CA THR A 123 -2.44 -13.71 -14.63
C THR A 123 -2.60 -12.43 -15.45
N ASN A 124 -2.74 -11.28 -14.77
CA ASN A 124 -2.91 -9.97 -15.39
C ASN A 124 -2.40 -8.85 -14.46
N ALA A 125 -2.43 -7.61 -14.95
CA ALA A 125 -1.97 -6.43 -14.21
C ALA A 125 -2.84 -6.14 -12.97
N ASP A 126 -4.16 -6.27 -13.09
CA ASP A 126 -5.09 -5.97 -11.99
C ASP A 126 -4.88 -6.89 -10.79
N GLU A 127 -4.60 -8.18 -11.02
CA GLU A 127 -4.28 -9.13 -9.95
C GLU A 127 -2.99 -8.75 -9.23
N LEU A 128 -1.95 -8.33 -9.96
CA LEU A 128 -0.72 -7.84 -9.32
C LEU A 128 -0.98 -6.65 -8.41
N ASP A 129 -1.76 -5.67 -8.89
CA ASP A 129 -2.12 -4.48 -8.11
C ASP A 129 -2.94 -4.85 -6.87
N GLN A 130 -3.87 -5.80 -6.97
CA GLN A 130 -4.64 -6.30 -5.82
C GLN A 130 -3.76 -6.99 -4.79
N VAL A 131 -2.82 -7.84 -5.21
CA VAL A 131 -1.91 -8.53 -4.29
C VAL A 131 -1.02 -7.52 -3.58
N ILE A 132 -0.44 -6.56 -4.31
CA ILE A 132 0.41 -5.50 -3.74
C ILE A 132 -0.40 -4.63 -2.76
N ALA A 133 -1.65 -4.30 -3.10
CA ALA A 133 -2.51 -3.48 -2.24
C ALA A 133 -2.82 -4.12 -0.87
N ASN A 134 -2.75 -5.45 -0.78
CA ASN A 134 -2.96 -6.21 0.46
C ASN A 134 -1.68 -6.40 1.29
N LEU A 135 -0.52 -5.99 0.78
CA LEU A 135 0.74 -6.09 1.49
C LEU A 135 1.00 -4.82 2.31
N ASN A 136 1.70 -4.98 3.42
CA ASN A 136 2.11 -3.87 4.28
C ASN A 136 3.52 -3.39 3.90
N ARG A 137 3.80 -2.13 4.18
CA ARG A 137 5.17 -1.60 4.09
C ARG A 137 6.10 -2.38 5.02
N GLY A 138 7.26 -2.80 4.52
CA GLY A 138 8.20 -3.67 5.24
C GLY A 138 7.94 -5.16 5.09
N SER A 139 6.87 -5.58 4.38
CA SER A 139 6.64 -6.98 4.06
C SER A 139 7.72 -7.52 3.13
N ARG A 140 8.18 -8.74 3.40
CA ARG A 140 9.03 -9.47 2.44
C ARG A 140 8.18 -9.87 1.24
N ILE A 141 8.76 -9.76 0.07
CA ILE A 141 8.15 -10.20 -1.19
C ILE A 141 9.10 -11.12 -1.94
N SER A 142 8.52 -12.11 -2.59
CA SER A 142 9.19 -12.96 -3.57
C SER A 142 8.42 -12.87 -4.88
N VAL A 143 9.08 -12.44 -5.94
CA VAL A 143 8.50 -12.22 -7.27
C VAL A 143 9.10 -13.24 -8.22
N THR A 144 8.26 -14.06 -8.84
CA THR A 144 8.66 -14.89 -9.98
C THR A 144 8.29 -14.17 -11.27
N LEU A 145 9.23 -13.99 -12.14
CA LEU A 145 9.08 -13.32 -13.42
C LEU A 145 9.65 -14.15 -14.57
N VAL A 146 9.21 -13.88 -15.77
CA VAL A 146 9.78 -14.40 -17.01
C VAL A 146 10.54 -13.28 -17.72
N ARG A 147 11.81 -13.53 -18.03
CA ARG A 147 12.72 -12.69 -18.83
C ARG A 147 13.46 -13.56 -19.82
N ASP A 148 13.43 -13.22 -21.11
CA ASP A 148 14.08 -13.99 -22.17
C ASP A 148 13.69 -15.51 -22.13
N ASN A 149 12.39 -15.79 -21.95
CA ASN A 149 11.83 -17.14 -21.82
C ASN A 149 12.39 -17.97 -20.64
N LYS A 150 12.98 -17.33 -19.62
CA LYS A 150 13.50 -17.98 -18.41
C LYS A 150 12.76 -17.44 -17.20
N GLU A 151 12.39 -18.34 -16.30
CA GLU A 151 11.86 -17.96 -15.00
C GLU A 151 13.01 -17.50 -14.07
N ILE A 152 12.78 -16.39 -13.41
CA ILE A 152 13.72 -15.76 -12.49
C ILE A 152 12.95 -15.38 -11.23
N ILE A 153 13.53 -15.68 -10.06
CA ILE A 153 12.98 -15.27 -8.77
C ILE A 153 13.76 -14.07 -8.25
N ARG A 154 13.05 -13.12 -7.69
CA ARG A 154 13.58 -11.91 -7.05
C ARG A 154 12.93 -11.70 -5.70
N ASP A 155 13.74 -11.52 -4.69
CA ASP A 155 13.29 -11.25 -3.32
C ASP A 155 13.56 -9.81 -2.93
N GLY A 156 12.70 -9.26 -2.08
CA GLY A 156 12.85 -7.91 -1.59
C GLY A 156 11.98 -7.59 -0.39
N VAL A 157 11.93 -6.30 -0.08
CA VAL A 157 11.08 -5.75 0.99
C VAL A 157 10.34 -4.54 0.45
N LEU A 158 9.01 -4.51 0.66
CA LEU A 158 8.12 -3.41 0.28
C LEU A 158 8.33 -2.17 1.14
#